data_00e2b3e69a39c3454709a2e8f5f21f48
#
_entry.id   00e2b3e69a39c3454709a2e8f5f21f48
#
_cell.length_a   1.000
_cell.length_b   1.000
_cell.length_c   1.000
_cell.angle_alpha   90.00
_cell.angle_beta   90.00
_cell.angle_gamma   90.00
#
_symmetry.space_group_name_H-M   'P 1'
#
loop_
_entity.id
_entity.type
_entity.pdbx_description
1 polymer ?
#
loop_
_entity_poly.entity_id
_entity_poly.type
_entity_poly.pdbx_seq_one_letter_code
_entity_poly.pdbx_strand_id
1 'polypeptide(L)'
;MNLRLAILTALLLSTILLVVPFAGNNSSYAQQMPQTMMMHVRTPTILKGAIANVQLDEDSNPTWIESGYWMLRLRPGATASDLPSAHLVVRISMVGIDGTAMHRHSITNFTLTNVSMEGNTTHIFEGTATVTMREGPVSGVPLTIKILNGAAVAMSIGPDMVDSHFGVNPVYGTLTESSRAAVASNIRENMSMNDRPSNATPRSNATTDIGLERSDVNYYGNATGYLVEPRGQTDNLPAVVVIHEWWGVNQQIKNAADELAKEGYVVLAADLYNGEVASEPDRARELSSSVGNNPEEAIDNLNAAVKYLASLPNVNSSRIASLGWCFGGGQSLQLALNTETPLSATVIYYGNLVTDQTELAKIRWPVLGIFGSEDQSIPVDTVNQFEAALNASNVTNKIYIYEGVGHAFANPSGDNYAPEETADAWEKTLAFLSTYV
;
A
#
# COMPACT_ATOMS: atom_id res chain seq x y z
N MET A 1 41.34 -45.15 -46.76
CA MET A 1 42.75 -45.38 -46.35
C MET A 1 42.92 -44.87 -44.94
N ASN A 2 43.10 -45.85 -44.04
CA ASN A 2 43.63 -45.77 -42.67
C ASN A 2 42.94 -44.89 -41.64
N LEU A 3 42.11 -45.41 -40.70
CA LEU A 3 42.46 -46.28 -39.54
C LEU A 3 43.30 -45.56 -38.47
N ARG A 4 42.74 -45.23 -37.30
CA ARG A 4 43.24 -45.67 -35.99
C ARG A 4 42.24 -45.30 -34.84
N LEU A 5 41.69 -46.32 -34.40
CA LEU A 5 41.19 -46.79 -33.11
C LEU A 5 42.18 -46.50 -31.96
N ALA A 6 41.79 -45.98 -30.84
CA ALA A 6 42.45 -46.14 -29.55
C ALA A 6 41.42 -46.19 -28.42
N ILE A 7 41.29 -47.35 -27.86
CA ILE A 7 40.64 -47.77 -26.62
C ILE A 7 41.54 -47.29 -25.45
N LEU A 8 40.94 -46.74 -24.38
CA LEU A 8 41.60 -46.73 -23.07
C LEU A 8 40.62 -47.01 -21.94
N THR A 9 40.90 -48.10 -21.34
CA THR A 9 40.47 -48.89 -20.22
C THR A 9 40.14 -48.12 -18.93
N ALA A 10 39.13 -48.64 -18.26
CA ALA A 10 38.73 -48.37 -16.88
C ALA A 10 39.81 -48.80 -15.86
N LEU A 11 40.00 -48.01 -14.81
CA LEU A 11 40.63 -48.44 -13.58
C LEU A 11 39.67 -48.21 -12.41
N LEU A 12 39.13 -49.31 -11.91
CA LEU A 12 38.49 -49.42 -10.58
C LEU A 12 39.61 -49.40 -9.53
N LEU A 13 39.54 -48.46 -8.58
CA LEU A 13 40.26 -48.56 -7.31
C LEU A 13 39.26 -48.70 -6.18
N SER A 14 39.14 -49.89 -5.66
CA SER A 14 38.51 -50.27 -4.41
C SER A 14 39.38 -49.84 -3.25
N THR A 15 38.93 -48.97 -2.37
CA THR A 15 39.52 -48.72 -1.06
C THR A 15 38.66 -49.33 0.03
N ILE A 16 39.28 -50.27 0.72
CA ILE A 16 38.79 -51.01 1.88
C ILE A 16 38.61 -50.08 3.05
N LEU A 17 37.41 -50.07 3.65
CA LEU A 17 37.10 -49.34 4.86
C LEU A 17 37.52 -50.18 6.07
N LEU A 18 38.57 -49.74 6.81
CA LEU A 18 38.90 -50.27 8.13
C LEU A 18 37.98 -49.70 9.17
N VAL A 19 37.13 -50.53 9.76
CA VAL A 19 36.33 -50.21 10.93
C VAL A 19 37.15 -50.38 12.18
N VAL A 20 37.45 -49.32 12.92
CA VAL A 20 37.97 -49.36 14.28
C VAL A 20 36.85 -48.93 15.22
N PRO A 21 36.45 -49.71 16.22
CA PRO A 21 35.50 -49.29 17.22
C PRO A 21 36.20 -48.47 18.28
N PHE A 22 35.80 -47.20 18.43
CA PHE A 22 36.16 -46.41 19.62
C PHE A 22 34.91 -46.28 20.50
N ALA A 23 35.00 -46.82 21.68
CA ALA A 23 34.00 -46.73 22.75
C ALA A 23 34.14 -45.42 23.51
N GLY A 24 33.00 -44.76 23.74
CA GLY A 24 32.72 -43.95 24.92
C GLY A 24 33.07 -42.48 24.87
N ASN A 25 32.10 -41.64 24.65
CA ASN A 25 31.60 -40.68 25.66
C ASN A 25 30.37 -39.94 25.06
N ASN A 26 29.25 -40.11 25.74
CA ASN A 26 28.04 -39.34 25.52
C ASN A 26 28.28 -37.87 25.83
N SER A 27 28.38 -37.04 24.81
CA SER A 27 28.00 -35.63 24.91
C SER A 27 27.15 -35.31 23.66
N SER A 28 25.89 -35.08 23.94
CA SER A 28 24.88 -34.67 22.99
C SER A 28 25.27 -33.35 22.28
N TYR A 29 25.93 -33.46 21.15
CA TYR A 29 25.93 -32.35 20.19
C TYR A 29 24.60 -32.40 19.46
N ALA A 30 23.59 -31.70 20.00
CA ALA A 30 22.47 -31.26 19.20
C ALA A 30 23.07 -30.42 18.06
N GLN A 31 22.98 -30.93 16.81
CA GLN A 31 23.26 -30.15 15.63
C GLN A 31 22.31 -28.93 15.68
N GLN A 32 22.87 -27.76 16.03
CA GLN A 32 22.23 -26.49 15.77
C GLN A 32 22.10 -26.38 14.24
N MET A 33 20.89 -26.62 13.74
CA MET A 33 20.54 -26.16 12.41
C MET A 33 20.85 -24.64 12.36
N PRO A 34 21.43 -24.13 11.25
CA PRO A 34 21.61 -22.71 11.12
C PRO A 34 20.23 -22.06 11.25
N GLN A 35 20.06 -21.20 12.28
CA GLN A 35 18.88 -20.37 12.38
C GLN A 35 18.78 -19.58 11.09
N THR A 36 17.78 -19.89 10.28
CA THR A 36 17.43 -19.12 9.10
C THR A 36 17.18 -17.70 9.60
N MET A 37 18.02 -16.78 9.19
CA MET A 37 17.97 -15.39 9.60
C MET A 37 16.69 -14.81 9.02
N MET A 38 15.60 -14.79 9.82
CA MET A 38 14.34 -14.18 9.40
C MET A 38 14.54 -12.67 9.32
N MET A 39 14.21 -12.09 8.16
CA MET A 39 14.11 -10.65 8.01
C MET A 39 12.95 -10.15 8.89
N HIS A 40 13.26 -9.39 9.91
CA HIS A 40 12.25 -8.72 10.72
C HIS A 40 11.91 -7.38 10.07
N VAL A 41 10.75 -7.31 9.42
CA VAL A 41 10.17 -6.02 9.00
C VAL A 41 9.61 -5.37 10.26
N ARG A 42 10.28 -4.35 10.77
CA ARG A 42 9.92 -3.67 12.03
C ARG A 42 9.10 -2.40 11.83
N THR A 43 9.20 -1.82 10.66
CA THR A 43 8.45 -0.63 10.26
C THR A 43 7.77 -0.91 8.93
N PRO A 44 6.60 -0.30 8.65
CA PRO A 44 6.00 -0.37 7.32
C PRO A 44 7.03 0.03 6.27
N THR A 45 7.27 -0.86 5.31
CA THR A 45 8.30 -0.68 4.29
C THR A 45 7.66 -0.77 2.91
N ILE A 46 7.90 0.20 2.06
CA ILE A 46 7.47 0.18 0.66
C ILE A 46 8.70 0.04 -0.22
N LEU A 47 8.73 -1.04 -0.98
CA LEU A 47 9.74 -1.29 -2.01
C LEU A 47 9.05 -1.14 -3.37
N LYS A 48 9.58 -0.30 -4.23
CA LYS A 48 9.02 -0.05 -5.56
C LYS A 48 10.12 0.24 -6.59
N GLY A 49 9.77 0.06 -7.85
CA GLY A 49 10.69 0.36 -8.93
C GLY A 49 10.13 0.00 -10.31
N ALA A 50 10.98 0.15 -11.32
CA ALA A 50 10.64 -0.16 -12.70
C ALA A 50 10.96 -1.61 -13.05
N ILE A 51 10.18 -2.21 -13.95
CA ILE A 51 10.49 -3.44 -14.66
C ILE A 51 11.18 -3.05 -15.96
N ALA A 52 12.32 -3.70 -16.22
CA ALA A 52 13.07 -3.56 -17.47
C ALA A 52 13.73 -4.90 -17.76
N ASN A 53 13.11 -5.70 -18.58
CA ASN A 53 13.52 -7.07 -18.86
C ASN A 53 13.38 -7.41 -20.34
N VAL A 54 14.15 -8.39 -20.80
CA VAL A 54 14.01 -9.01 -22.12
C VAL A 54 13.88 -10.51 -21.91
N GLN A 55 12.76 -11.05 -22.35
CA GLN A 55 12.56 -12.50 -22.34
C GLN A 55 13.34 -13.15 -23.49
N LEU A 56 13.98 -14.26 -23.19
CA LEU A 56 14.75 -15.04 -24.14
C LEU A 56 14.09 -16.39 -24.38
N ASP A 57 14.23 -16.94 -25.60
CA ASP A 57 13.87 -18.32 -25.92
C ASP A 57 14.95 -19.32 -25.42
N GLU A 58 14.76 -20.60 -25.70
CA GLU A 58 15.70 -21.68 -25.35
C GLU A 58 17.08 -21.53 -26.00
N ASP A 59 17.11 -20.85 -27.15
CA ASP A 59 18.34 -20.57 -27.91
C ASP A 59 19.00 -19.23 -27.51
N SER A 60 18.47 -18.58 -26.44
CA SER A 60 18.92 -17.28 -25.94
C SER A 60 18.66 -16.09 -26.90
N ASN A 61 17.74 -16.22 -27.84
CA ASN A 61 17.31 -15.09 -28.66
C ASN A 61 16.23 -14.28 -27.94
N PRO A 62 16.24 -12.93 -28.05
CA PRO A 62 15.20 -12.11 -27.46
C PRO A 62 13.85 -12.31 -28.15
N THR A 63 12.80 -12.49 -27.37
CA THR A 63 11.42 -12.72 -27.86
C THR A 63 10.48 -11.60 -27.49
N TRP A 64 10.54 -11.14 -26.22
CA TRP A 64 9.67 -10.08 -25.69
C TRP A 64 10.49 -9.03 -24.96
N ILE A 65 10.09 -7.79 -25.09
CA ILE A 65 10.50 -6.68 -24.23
C ILE A 65 9.44 -6.53 -23.16
N GLU A 66 9.86 -6.59 -21.90
CA GLU A 66 8.99 -6.44 -20.74
C GLU A 66 9.34 -5.15 -20.01
N SER A 67 8.37 -4.28 -19.86
CA SER A 67 8.50 -3.00 -19.19
C SER A 67 7.34 -2.75 -18.25
N GLY A 68 7.54 -1.96 -17.22
CA GLY A 68 6.46 -1.67 -16.29
C GLY A 68 6.97 -1.22 -14.93
N TYR A 69 6.18 -1.50 -13.92
CA TYR A 69 6.54 -1.16 -12.55
C TYR A 69 6.07 -2.22 -11.56
N TRP A 70 6.64 -2.17 -10.36
CA TRP A 70 6.28 -3.03 -9.25
C TRP A 70 6.32 -2.26 -7.94
N MET A 71 5.48 -2.67 -6.99
CA MET A 71 5.44 -2.16 -5.64
C MET A 71 5.11 -3.31 -4.68
N LEU A 72 5.93 -3.48 -3.65
CA LEU A 72 5.71 -4.39 -2.53
C LEU A 72 5.66 -3.58 -1.24
N ARG A 73 4.50 -3.54 -0.61
CA ARG A 73 4.30 -2.97 0.71
C ARG A 73 4.35 -4.09 1.74
N LEU A 74 5.25 -3.95 2.69
CA LEU A 74 5.41 -4.87 3.81
C LEU A 74 5.01 -4.15 5.10
N ARG A 75 4.22 -4.82 5.93
CA ARG A 75 3.88 -4.35 7.28
C ARG A 75 4.34 -5.40 8.29
N PRO A 76 4.83 -4.97 9.47
CA PRO A 76 5.22 -5.89 10.53
C PRO A 76 4.10 -6.89 10.84
N GLY A 77 4.45 -8.12 11.18
CA GLY A 77 3.53 -9.07 11.79
C GLY A 77 3.15 -8.63 13.22
N ALA A 78 2.08 -9.20 13.76
CA ALA A 78 1.60 -8.88 15.11
C ALA A 78 2.64 -9.22 16.20
N THR A 79 3.49 -10.21 15.95
CA THR A 79 4.64 -10.56 16.80
C THR A 79 5.91 -10.67 15.96
N ALA A 80 7.07 -10.65 16.63
CA ALA A 80 8.36 -10.79 15.93
C ALA A 80 8.54 -12.15 15.22
N SER A 81 7.73 -13.14 15.54
CA SER A 81 7.71 -14.46 14.89
C SER A 81 6.73 -14.56 13.73
N ASP A 82 5.85 -13.59 13.57
CA ASP A 82 4.84 -13.63 12.51
C ASP A 82 5.42 -13.10 11.19
N LEU A 83 4.93 -13.69 10.09
CA LEU A 83 5.25 -13.15 8.78
C LEU A 83 4.66 -11.74 8.64
N PRO A 84 5.38 -10.80 8.01
CA PRO A 84 4.81 -9.51 7.67
C PRO A 84 3.62 -9.69 6.72
N SER A 85 2.63 -8.83 6.82
CA SER A 85 1.63 -8.75 5.77
C SER A 85 2.26 -8.09 4.54
N ALA A 86 1.94 -8.61 3.35
CA ALA A 86 2.51 -8.15 2.09
C ALA A 86 1.38 -7.76 1.14
N HIS A 87 1.49 -6.59 0.54
CA HIS A 87 0.63 -6.17 -0.57
C HIS A 87 1.53 -5.92 -1.79
N LEU A 88 1.26 -6.63 -2.87
CA LEU A 88 2.03 -6.54 -4.11
C LEU A 88 1.16 -6.07 -5.24
N VAL A 89 1.68 -5.14 -6.01
CA VAL A 89 1.16 -4.75 -7.32
C VAL A 89 2.30 -4.80 -8.32
N VAL A 90 2.11 -5.52 -9.42
CA VAL A 90 3.03 -5.53 -10.56
C VAL A 90 2.22 -5.28 -11.82
N ARG A 91 2.72 -4.42 -12.68
CA ARG A 91 2.19 -4.17 -14.02
C ARG A 91 3.29 -4.42 -15.03
N ILE A 92 3.02 -5.28 -15.99
CA ILE A 92 3.98 -5.64 -17.04
C ILE A 92 3.32 -5.38 -18.39
N SER A 93 3.94 -4.54 -19.20
CA SER A 93 3.65 -4.40 -20.62
C SER A 93 4.65 -5.24 -21.40
N MET A 94 4.16 -6.13 -22.23
CA MET A 94 4.95 -7.00 -23.09
C MET A 94 4.78 -6.58 -24.54
N VAL A 95 5.89 -6.46 -25.27
CA VAL A 95 5.92 -6.12 -26.70
C VAL A 95 6.85 -7.11 -27.38
N GLY A 96 6.41 -7.72 -28.46
CA GLY A 96 7.29 -8.56 -29.28
C GLY A 96 8.51 -7.79 -29.76
N ILE A 97 9.66 -8.47 -29.91
CA ILE A 97 10.92 -7.82 -30.30
C ILE A 97 10.80 -7.09 -31.66
N ASP A 98 9.84 -7.47 -32.49
CA ASP A 98 9.49 -6.83 -33.75
C ASP A 98 8.56 -5.59 -33.59
N GLY A 99 8.23 -5.21 -32.36
CA GLY A 99 7.32 -4.11 -32.05
C GLY A 99 5.82 -4.43 -32.15
N THR A 100 5.47 -5.71 -32.35
CA THR A 100 4.07 -6.14 -32.47
C THR A 100 3.54 -6.80 -31.18
N ALA A 101 2.26 -7.22 -31.21
CA ALA A 101 1.61 -8.01 -30.16
C ALA A 101 1.67 -7.40 -28.75
N MET A 102 1.63 -6.08 -28.64
CA MET A 102 1.62 -5.40 -27.34
C MET A 102 0.41 -5.80 -26.50
N HIS A 103 0.66 -6.21 -25.27
CA HIS A 103 -0.37 -6.54 -24.28
C HIS A 103 0.13 -6.28 -22.86
N ARG A 104 -0.77 -6.37 -21.86
CA ARG A 104 -0.48 -6.02 -20.48
C ARG A 104 -0.95 -7.08 -19.51
N HIS A 105 -0.19 -7.24 -18.41
CA HIS A 105 -0.50 -8.12 -17.30
C HIS A 105 -0.42 -7.39 -15.97
N SER A 106 -1.20 -7.89 -15.02
CA SER A 106 -1.15 -7.46 -13.63
C SER A 106 -0.89 -8.66 -12.73
N ILE A 107 -0.07 -8.49 -11.70
CA ILE A 107 0.12 -9.46 -10.63
C ILE A 107 -0.32 -8.78 -9.34
N THR A 108 -1.33 -9.36 -8.68
CA THR A 108 -1.99 -8.82 -7.50
C THR A 108 -2.34 -9.92 -6.50
N ASN A 109 -2.98 -9.58 -5.39
CA ASN A 109 -3.43 -10.55 -4.37
C ASN A 109 -2.31 -11.47 -3.89
N PHE A 110 -1.13 -10.90 -3.65
CA PHE A 110 0.01 -11.66 -3.17
C PHE A 110 -0.20 -12.10 -1.71
N THR A 111 -0.21 -13.41 -1.50
CA THR A 111 -0.24 -14.02 -0.17
C THR A 111 1.15 -14.51 0.17
N LEU A 112 1.82 -13.83 1.06
CA LEU A 112 3.18 -14.15 1.50
C LEU A 112 3.16 -15.42 2.38
N THR A 113 4.01 -16.39 2.07
CA THR A 113 4.11 -17.65 2.81
C THR A 113 5.48 -17.86 3.46
N ASN A 114 6.52 -17.19 2.95
CA ASN A 114 7.86 -17.28 3.54
C ASN A 114 8.66 -16.00 3.27
N VAL A 115 9.52 -15.65 4.24
CA VAL A 115 10.54 -14.60 4.10
C VAL A 115 11.87 -15.15 4.54
N SER A 116 12.88 -15.01 3.70
CA SER A 116 14.22 -15.49 3.97
C SER A 116 15.28 -14.54 3.42
N MET A 117 16.53 -14.81 3.74
CA MET A 117 17.69 -14.08 3.21
C MET A 117 18.69 -15.05 2.61
N GLU A 118 19.21 -14.70 1.46
CA GLU A 118 20.36 -15.37 0.83
C GLU A 118 21.59 -14.49 1.03
N GLY A 119 22.56 -15.00 1.80
CA GLY A 119 23.66 -14.17 2.29
C GLY A 119 23.17 -13.03 3.20
N ASN A 120 23.87 -11.88 3.18
CA ASN A 120 23.56 -10.74 4.02
C ASN A 120 22.81 -9.60 3.29
N THR A 121 22.51 -9.75 2.00
CA THR A 121 22.09 -8.64 1.16
C THR A 121 20.93 -8.95 0.21
N THR A 122 20.55 -10.22 0.05
CA THR A 122 19.41 -10.61 -0.80
C THR A 122 18.25 -11.03 0.06
N HIS A 123 17.16 -10.28 -0.03
CA HIS A 123 15.90 -10.61 0.64
C HIS A 123 15.00 -11.40 -0.30
N ILE A 124 14.37 -12.46 0.20
CA ILE A 124 13.52 -13.37 -0.58
C ILE A 124 12.13 -13.38 0.04
N PHE A 125 11.12 -13.10 -0.76
CA PHE A 125 9.71 -13.16 -0.41
C PHE A 125 9.04 -14.21 -1.30
N GLU A 126 8.47 -15.24 -0.70
CA GLU A 126 7.81 -16.34 -1.42
C GLU A 126 6.34 -16.40 -1.06
N GLY A 127 5.50 -16.69 -2.04
CA GLY A 127 4.06 -16.78 -1.85
C GLY A 127 3.32 -17.14 -3.13
N THR A 128 2.04 -16.83 -3.15
CA THR A 128 1.18 -17.01 -4.32
C THR A 128 0.49 -15.71 -4.69
N ALA A 129 0.19 -15.53 -5.97
CA ALA A 129 -0.45 -14.32 -6.47
C ALA A 129 -1.54 -14.64 -7.52
N THR A 130 -2.29 -13.62 -7.90
CA THR A 130 -3.21 -13.65 -9.04
C THR A 130 -2.56 -12.92 -10.21
N VAL A 131 -2.48 -13.59 -11.37
CA VAL A 131 -1.90 -13.07 -12.61
C VAL A 131 -2.98 -12.94 -13.66
N THR A 132 -3.10 -11.77 -14.32
CA THR A 132 -4.05 -11.61 -15.44
C THR A 132 -3.49 -12.28 -16.69
N MET A 133 -4.29 -13.14 -17.30
CA MET A 133 -3.98 -13.81 -18.57
C MET A 133 -5.08 -13.52 -19.58
N ARG A 134 -4.84 -13.85 -20.85
CA ARG A 134 -5.80 -13.60 -21.95
C ARG A 134 -7.16 -14.26 -21.72
N GLU A 135 -7.20 -15.44 -21.13
CA GLU A 135 -8.42 -16.22 -20.86
C GLU A 135 -9.05 -15.89 -19.49
N GLY A 136 -8.49 -14.90 -18.78
CA GLY A 136 -8.93 -14.49 -17.46
C GLY A 136 -7.83 -14.61 -16.41
N PRO A 137 -8.07 -14.11 -15.18
CA PRO A 137 -7.06 -14.13 -14.13
C PRO A 137 -6.84 -15.57 -13.60
N VAL A 138 -5.56 -15.94 -13.42
CA VAL A 138 -5.12 -17.20 -12.81
C VAL A 138 -4.70 -16.91 -11.38
N SER A 139 -5.35 -17.53 -10.40
CA SER A 139 -5.06 -17.37 -8.97
C SER A 139 -4.17 -18.49 -8.45
N GLY A 140 -3.45 -18.22 -7.36
CA GLY A 140 -2.58 -19.21 -6.71
C GLY A 140 -1.26 -19.46 -7.45
N VAL A 141 -0.88 -18.59 -8.39
CA VAL A 141 0.38 -18.70 -9.12
C VAL A 141 1.55 -18.51 -8.15
N PRO A 142 2.49 -19.47 -8.04
CA PRO A 142 3.68 -19.32 -7.22
C PRO A 142 4.49 -18.10 -7.67
N LEU A 143 4.91 -17.29 -6.71
CA LEU A 143 5.69 -16.08 -6.97
C LEU A 143 6.82 -15.96 -5.96
N THR A 144 8.04 -15.82 -6.45
CA THR A 144 9.21 -15.50 -5.64
C THR A 144 9.77 -14.14 -6.04
N ILE A 145 9.92 -13.25 -5.08
CA ILE A 145 10.48 -11.92 -5.26
C ILE A 145 11.81 -11.86 -4.52
N LYS A 146 12.89 -11.61 -5.24
CA LYS A 146 14.23 -11.41 -4.66
C LYS A 146 14.64 -9.95 -4.80
N ILE A 147 14.99 -9.31 -3.70
CA ILE A 147 15.61 -7.98 -3.69
C ILE A 147 17.13 -8.20 -3.61
N LEU A 148 17.81 -7.96 -4.72
CA LEU A 148 19.21 -8.23 -4.92
C LEU A 148 20.06 -7.03 -4.48
N ASN A 149 20.83 -7.18 -3.41
CA ASN A 149 21.75 -6.14 -2.89
C ASN A 149 21.09 -4.76 -2.69
N GLY A 150 19.76 -4.71 -2.46
CA GLY A 150 19.01 -3.47 -2.34
C GLY A 150 18.97 -2.60 -3.59
N ALA A 151 19.35 -3.13 -4.76
CA ALA A 151 19.46 -2.36 -6.01
C ALA A 151 18.53 -2.85 -7.12
N ALA A 152 18.28 -4.14 -7.19
CA ALA A 152 17.48 -4.75 -8.23
C ALA A 152 16.43 -5.70 -7.65
N VAL A 153 15.38 -5.97 -8.42
CA VAL A 153 14.38 -7.00 -8.14
C VAL A 153 14.48 -8.09 -9.19
N ALA A 154 14.28 -9.33 -8.77
CA ALA A 154 14.08 -10.49 -9.64
C ALA A 154 12.78 -11.19 -9.21
N MET A 155 11.84 -11.36 -10.13
CA MET A 155 10.54 -11.98 -9.89
C MET A 155 10.41 -13.26 -10.68
N SER A 156 10.32 -14.41 -10.01
CA SER A 156 10.06 -15.70 -10.63
C SER A 156 8.57 -16.02 -10.52
N ILE A 157 7.88 -16.06 -11.65
CA ILE A 157 6.46 -16.35 -11.77
C ILE A 157 6.31 -17.82 -12.15
N GLY A 158 5.56 -18.62 -11.41
CA GLY A 158 5.43 -20.07 -11.61
C GLY A 158 5.02 -20.42 -13.04
N PRO A 159 5.93 -20.95 -13.88
CA PRO A 159 5.73 -21.06 -15.32
C PRO A 159 4.60 -22.05 -15.66
N ASP A 160 4.44 -23.11 -14.89
CA ASP A 160 3.48 -24.18 -15.17
C ASP A 160 2.01 -23.71 -15.13
N MET A 161 1.72 -22.66 -14.36
CA MET A 161 0.35 -22.14 -14.20
C MET A 161 0.00 -21.03 -15.21
N VAL A 162 0.99 -20.48 -15.89
CA VAL A 162 0.82 -19.38 -16.84
C VAL A 162 1.44 -19.71 -18.22
N ASP A 163 1.50 -21.01 -18.55
CA ASP A 163 2.04 -21.54 -19.82
C ASP A 163 3.40 -20.93 -20.21
N SER A 164 4.26 -20.73 -19.22
CA SER A 164 5.59 -20.10 -19.39
C SER A 164 5.54 -18.71 -20.05
N HIS A 165 4.40 -18.01 -19.95
CA HIS A 165 4.15 -16.74 -20.64
C HIS A 165 5.18 -15.65 -20.33
N PHE A 166 5.70 -15.61 -19.10
CA PHE A 166 6.76 -14.69 -18.66
C PHE A 166 8.16 -15.30 -18.77
N GLY A 167 8.29 -16.42 -19.50
CA GLY A 167 9.51 -17.19 -19.58
C GLY A 167 9.79 -18.05 -18.35
N VAL A 168 10.92 -18.75 -18.38
CA VAL A 168 11.41 -19.59 -17.26
C VAL A 168 12.43 -18.83 -16.40
N ASN A 169 12.96 -17.73 -16.90
CA ASN A 169 13.88 -16.86 -16.17
C ASN A 169 13.10 -15.80 -15.37
N PRO A 170 13.69 -15.28 -14.28
CA PRO A 170 13.06 -14.19 -13.54
C PRO A 170 12.88 -12.94 -14.41
N VAL A 171 11.77 -12.23 -14.19
CA VAL A 171 11.56 -10.87 -14.68
C VAL A 171 12.36 -9.92 -13.81
N TYR A 172 13.23 -9.11 -14.41
CA TYR A 172 14.11 -8.20 -13.68
C TYR A 172 13.59 -6.76 -13.70
N GLY A 173 13.96 -6.03 -12.66
CA GLY A 173 13.68 -4.61 -12.52
C GLY A 173 14.65 -3.92 -11.56
N THR A 174 14.42 -2.63 -11.35
CA THR A 174 15.23 -1.79 -10.46
C THR A 174 14.44 -1.35 -9.24
N LEU A 175 15.14 -0.86 -8.21
CA LEU A 175 14.53 -0.16 -7.08
C LEU A 175 14.69 1.35 -7.23
N THR A 176 13.68 2.11 -6.78
CA THR A 176 13.82 3.55 -6.61
C THR A 176 14.85 3.89 -5.52
N GLU A 177 15.34 5.12 -5.50
CA GLU A 177 16.30 5.57 -4.50
C GLU A 177 15.75 5.45 -3.06
N SER A 178 14.48 5.82 -2.85
CA SER A 178 13.79 5.66 -1.56
C SER A 178 13.71 4.20 -1.12
N SER A 179 13.44 3.27 -2.04
CA SER A 179 13.41 1.84 -1.75
C SER A 179 14.79 1.29 -1.41
N ARG A 180 15.85 1.76 -2.08
CA ARG A 180 17.25 1.41 -1.75
C ARG A 180 17.63 1.87 -0.34
N ALA A 181 17.24 3.08 0.03
CA ALA A 181 17.48 3.62 1.37
C ALA A 181 16.75 2.79 2.44
N ALA A 182 15.50 2.39 2.20
CA ALA A 182 14.72 1.54 3.11
C ALA A 182 15.35 0.15 3.29
N VAL A 183 15.84 -0.49 2.25
CA VAL A 183 16.56 -1.77 2.34
C VAL A 183 17.87 -1.60 3.13
N ALA A 184 18.63 -0.55 2.84
CA ALA A 184 19.90 -0.28 3.52
C ALA A 184 19.73 -0.01 5.02
N SER A 185 18.64 0.66 5.46
CA SER A 185 18.34 0.88 6.88
C SER A 185 18.02 -0.45 7.58
N ASN A 186 17.19 -1.29 6.99
CA ASN A 186 16.86 -2.62 7.53
C ASN A 186 18.08 -3.53 7.66
N ILE A 187 19.02 -3.49 6.69
CA ILE A 187 20.28 -4.24 6.77
C ILE A 187 21.15 -3.76 7.94
N ARG A 188 21.28 -2.44 8.14
CA ARG A 188 22.07 -1.86 9.24
C ARG A 188 21.51 -2.21 10.61
N GLU A 189 20.19 -2.20 10.78
CA GLU A 189 19.53 -2.57 12.03
C GLU A 189 19.73 -4.05 12.35
N ASN A 190 19.65 -4.95 11.36
CA ASN A 190 19.91 -6.37 11.54
C ASN A 190 21.38 -6.68 11.86
N MET A 191 22.36 -5.97 11.29
CA MET A 191 23.78 -6.11 11.60
C MET A 191 24.10 -5.61 13.02
N SER A 192 23.49 -4.52 13.48
CA SER A 192 23.71 -3.96 14.83
C SER A 192 23.27 -4.88 15.97
N MET A 193 22.41 -5.86 15.71
CA MET A 193 21.94 -6.83 16.70
C MET A 193 22.85 -8.04 16.90
N ASN A 194 23.61 -8.43 15.87
CA ASN A 194 24.53 -9.56 15.97
C ASN A 194 25.80 -9.24 16.79
N ASP A 195 26.13 -7.96 16.99
CA ASP A 195 27.32 -7.50 17.72
C ASP A 195 27.03 -7.08 19.18
N ARG A 196 25.82 -7.27 19.72
CA ARG A 196 25.52 -6.92 21.09
C ARG A 196 25.82 -8.08 22.06
N PRO A 197 26.65 -7.85 23.10
CA PRO A 197 26.84 -8.83 24.20
C PRO A 197 25.52 -9.01 24.96
N SER A 198 25.24 -10.24 25.35
CA SER A 198 23.98 -10.75 25.93
C SER A 198 23.58 -10.19 27.32
N ASN A 199 24.16 -9.09 27.79
CA ASN A 199 23.95 -8.52 29.12
C ASN A 199 23.55 -7.02 29.11
N ALA A 200 22.91 -6.50 28.09
CA ALA A 200 22.34 -5.17 28.13
C ALA A 200 20.83 -5.27 28.37
N THR A 201 20.38 -4.78 29.53
CA THR A 201 18.95 -4.53 29.81
C THR A 201 18.30 -3.79 28.67
N PRO A 202 17.14 -4.21 28.15
CA PRO A 202 16.48 -3.55 27.04
C PRO A 202 16.06 -2.13 27.48
N ARG A 203 16.64 -1.11 26.86
CA ARG A 203 15.98 0.19 26.84
C ARG A 203 14.82 0.04 25.86
N SER A 204 13.62 0.12 26.38
CA SER A 204 12.37 0.11 25.66
C SER A 204 12.26 1.35 24.75
N ASN A 205 12.67 1.22 23.49
CA ASN A 205 12.05 1.93 22.39
C ASN A 205 11.24 0.87 21.63
N ALA A 206 10.17 0.44 22.26
CA ALA A 206 9.12 -0.31 21.60
C ALA A 206 8.37 0.68 20.71
N THR A 207 8.60 0.64 19.39
CA THR A 207 7.52 0.89 18.46
C THR A 207 6.58 -0.31 18.63
N THR A 208 5.63 -0.15 19.53
CA THR A 208 4.51 -1.03 19.76
C THR A 208 3.79 -1.23 18.41
N ASP A 209 3.52 -2.48 18.05
CA ASP A 209 2.40 -2.81 17.17
C ASP A 209 1.19 -2.09 17.77
N ILE A 210 0.77 -0.99 17.14
CA ILE A 210 -0.34 -0.18 17.62
C ILE A 210 -1.60 -0.96 17.26
N GLY A 211 -1.99 -1.89 18.14
CA GLY A 211 -3.29 -2.52 18.00
C GLY A 211 -4.34 -1.42 17.85
N LEU A 212 -5.36 -1.65 17.03
CA LEU A 212 -6.44 -0.69 16.85
C LEU A 212 -7.60 -1.01 17.79
N GLU A 213 -8.17 0.02 18.38
CA GLU A 213 -9.45 -0.04 19.08
C GLU A 213 -10.52 0.51 18.13
N ARG A 214 -11.61 -0.26 17.95
CA ARG A 214 -12.68 0.04 17.00
C ARG A 214 -14.01 0.05 17.72
N SER A 215 -14.83 1.05 17.44
CA SER A 215 -16.18 1.15 18.00
C SER A 215 -17.11 1.87 17.03
N ASP A 216 -18.38 1.51 17.07
CA ASP A 216 -19.41 2.29 16.45
C ASP A 216 -19.92 3.32 17.48
N VAL A 217 -19.97 4.60 17.10
CA VAL A 217 -20.28 5.71 18.01
C VAL A 217 -21.41 6.57 17.46
N ASN A 218 -22.35 6.91 18.33
CA ASN A 218 -23.38 7.90 18.00
C ASN A 218 -22.83 9.29 18.32
N TYR A 219 -22.72 10.14 17.32
CA TYR A 219 -22.15 11.47 17.44
C TYR A 219 -23.14 12.57 16.97
N TYR A 220 -24.16 12.22 16.18
CA TYR A 220 -25.17 13.14 15.67
C TYR A 220 -26.50 12.43 15.38
N GLY A 221 -27.58 12.78 16.06
CA GLY A 221 -28.90 12.19 15.80
C GLY A 221 -28.89 10.67 15.79
N ASN A 222 -29.27 10.07 14.66
CA ASN A 222 -29.21 8.62 14.41
C ASN A 222 -27.92 8.19 13.67
N ALA A 223 -27.03 9.10 13.36
CA ALA A 223 -25.79 8.79 12.67
C ALA A 223 -24.86 7.96 13.55
N THR A 224 -24.42 6.83 13.03
CA THR A 224 -23.51 5.89 13.69
C THR A 224 -22.19 5.86 12.95
N GLY A 225 -21.20 6.64 13.42
CA GLY A 225 -19.87 6.69 12.85
C GLY A 225 -19.00 5.51 13.30
N TYR A 226 -18.04 5.14 12.46
CA TYR A 226 -17.02 4.16 12.80
C TYR A 226 -15.79 4.90 13.35
N LEU A 227 -15.55 4.74 14.66
CA LEU A 227 -14.37 5.27 15.35
C LEU A 227 -13.27 4.23 15.40
N VAL A 228 -12.05 4.62 15.04
CA VAL A 228 -10.87 3.78 15.21
C VAL A 228 -9.72 4.59 15.81
N GLU A 229 -9.07 4.01 16.82
CA GLU A 229 -8.04 4.66 17.63
C GLU A 229 -6.81 3.78 17.75
N PRO A 230 -5.60 4.36 17.78
CA PRO A 230 -4.37 3.64 18.09
C PRO A 230 -4.40 3.17 19.54
N ARG A 231 -4.34 1.85 19.80
CA ARG A 231 -4.36 1.31 21.15
C ARG A 231 -3.08 1.68 21.93
N GLY A 232 -3.26 2.11 23.16
CA GLY A 232 -2.14 2.40 24.08
C GLY A 232 -1.46 3.74 23.83
N GLN A 233 -1.95 4.56 22.90
CA GLN A 233 -1.58 5.97 22.79
C GLN A 233 -2.68 6.82 23.43
N THR A 234 -2.31 7.61 24.43
CA THR A 234 -3.29 8.23 25.33
C THR A 234 -3.32 9.75 25.26
N ASP A 235 -2.36 10.40 24.61
CA ASP A 235 -2.23 11.84 24.76
C ASP A 235 -1.97 12.56 23.43
N ASN A 236 -2.78 13.61 23.18
CA ASN A 236 -2.51 14.65 22.20
C ASN A 236 -2.39 14.15 20.73
N LEU A 237 -3.19 13.14 20.37
CA LEU A 237 -3.17 12.56 19.03
C LEU A 237 -3.82 13.49 17.99
N PRO A 238 -3.32 13.49 16.74
CA PRO A 238 -4.03 14.09 15.64
C PRO A 238 -5.26 13.27 15.27
N ALA A 239 -6.25 13.91 14.65
CA ALA A 239 -7.47 13.22 14.27
C ALA A 239 -7.93 13.55 12.83
N VAL A 240 -8.70 12.63 12.23
CA VAL A 240 -9.25 12.79 10.88
C VAL A 240 -10.73 12.42 10.85
N VAL A 241 -11.56 13.32 10.36
CA VAL A 241 -12.91 12.99 9.93
C VAL A 241 -12.83 12.43 8.51
N VAL A 242 -13.11 11.15 8.35
CA VAL A 242 -13.18 10.47 7.05
C VAL A 242 -14.62 10.49 6.55
N ILE A 243 -14.83 10.90 5.29
CA ILE A 243 -16.15 11.04 4.70
C ILE A 243 -16.29 10.06 3.54
N HIS A 244 -17.30 9.21 3.62
CA HIS A 244 -17.52 8.09 2.72
C HIS A 244 -17.90 8.54 1.30
N GLU A 245 -17.68 7.66 0.33
CA GLU A 245 -18.22 7.79 -1.01
C GLU A 245 -19.77 7.67 -0.99
N TRP A 246 -20.42 7.73 -2.12
CA TRP A 246 -21.89 7.65 -2.21
C TRP A 246 -22.51 6.33 -1.74
N TRP A 247 -21.67 5.35 -1.36
CA TRP A 247 -22.09 4.04 -0.87
C TRP A 247 -22.41 3.97 0.63
N GLY A 248 -22.02 4.98 1.42
CA GLY A 248 -22.10 4.94 2.89
C GLY A 248 -20.81 4.42 3.55
N VAL A 249 -20.82 4.24 4.87
CA VAL A 249 -19.67 3.75 5.66
C VAL A 249 -19.50 2.25 5.46
N ASN A 250 -19.09 1.87 4.26
CA ASN A 250 -18.83 0.48 3.86
C ASN A 250 -17.44 -0.01 4.35
N GLN A 251 -17.12 -1.29 4.08
CA GLN A 251 -15.86 -1.89 4.51
C GLN A 251 -14.63 -1.19 3.93
N GLN A 252 -14.70 -0.64 2.72
CA GLN A 252 -13.59 0.11 2.12
C GLN A 252 -13.27 1.37 2.93
N ILE A 253 -14.29 2.12 3.33
CA ILE A 253 -14.11 3.33 4.16
C ILE A 253 -13.58 2.97 5.54
N LYS A 254 -14.07 1.87 6.16
CA LYS A 254 -13.54 1.36 7.42
C LYS A 254 -12.07 0.94 7.29
N ASN A 255 -11.69 0.30 6.19
CA ASN A 255 -10.29 -0.04 5.93
C ASN A 255 -9.40 1.21 5.79
N ALA A 256 -9.86 2.25 5.09
CA ALA A 256 -9.13 3.51 4.97
C ALA A 256 -8.96 4.22 6.32
N ALA A 257 -9.99 4.18 7.18
CA ALA A 257 -9.91 4.69 8.55
C ALA A 257 -8.90 3.90 9.39
N ASP A 258 -8.90 2.56 9.29
CA ASP A 258 -7.92 1.69 9.95
C ASP A 258 -6.48 2.00 9.51
N GLU A 259 -6.27 2.28 8.22
CA GLU A 259 -4.94 2.65 7.70
C GLU A 259 -4.44 3.96 8.31
N LEU A 260 -5.28 4.98 8.39
CA LEU A 260 -4.93 6.24 9.06
C LEU A 260 -4.66 6.04 10.55
N ALA A 261 -5.43 5.18 11.22
CA ALA A 261 -5.21 4.90 12.64
C ALA A 261 -3.88 4.18 12.88
N LYS A 262 -3.41 3.33 11.96
CA LYS A 262 -2.06 2.73 12.01
C LYS A 262 -0.93 3.77 11.88
N GLU A 263 -1.22 4.90 11.22
CA GLU A 263 -0.30 6.03 11.12
C GLU A 263 -0.35 6.97 12.35
N GLY A 264 -1.18 6.63 13.36
CA GLY A 264 -1.24 7.36 14.64
C GLY A 264 -2.37 8.39 14.74
N TYR A 265 -3.33 8.39 13.82
CA TYR A 265 -4.50 9.27 13.88
C TYR A 265 -5.66 8.62 14.65
N VAL A 266 -6.43 9.42 15.38
CA VAL A 266 -7.79 9.03 15.79
C VAL A 266 -8.73 9.35 14.64
N VAL A 267 -9.48 8.36 14.17
CA VAL A 267 -10.26 8.49 12.93
C VAL A 267 -11.73 8.21 13.18
N LEU A 268 -12.58 9.15 12.78
CA LEU A 268 -14.02 8.97 12.75
C LEU A 268 -14.49 8.94 11.29
N ALA A 269 -14.93 7.79 10.80
CA ALA A 269 -15.67 7.73 9.55
C ALA A 269 -17.10 8.21 9.82
N ALA A 270 -17.40 9.42 9.34
CA ALA A 270 -18.69 10.06 9.52
C ALA A 270 -19.78 9.38 8.69
N ASP A 271 -20.94 9.18 9.28
CA ASP A 271 -22.11 8.56 8.66
C ASP A 271 -23.15 9.63 8.27
N LEU A 272 -23.32 9.84 6.96
CA LEU A 272 -24.29 10.76 6.40
C LEU A 272 -25.62 10.08 6.01
N TYR A 273 -25.75 8.77 6.26
CA TYR A 273 -26.87 7.95 5.81
C TYR A 273 -27.59 7.22 6.94
N ASN A 274 -27.38 7.64 8.21
CA ASN A 274 -28.02 7.05 9.39
C ASN A 274 -27.85 5.52 9.48
N GLY A 275 -26.61 5.03 9.21
CA GLY A 275 -26.24 3.61 9.26
C GLY A 275 -26.51 2.84 7.98
N GLU A 276 -27.07 3.46 6.94
CA GLU A 276 -27.35 2.75 5.69
C GLU A 276 -26.10 2.66 4.80
N VAL A 277 -25.90 1.49 4.20
CA VAL A 277 -24.87 1.21 3.20
C VAL A 277 -25.56 0.70 1.94
N ALA A 278 -25.43 1.42 0.84
CA ALA A 278 -26.01 1.01 -0.43
C ALA A 278 -25.20 -0.10 -1.08
N SER A 279 -25.91 -1.12 -1.60
CA SER A 279 -25.32 -2.20 -2.42
C SER A 279 -25.56 -2.00 -3.91
N GLU A 280 -26.49 -1.11 -4.28
CA GLU A 280 -26.90 -0.86 -5.65
C GLU A 280 -26.76 0.62 -6.02
N PRO A 281 -26.37 0.97 -7.27
CA PRO A 281 -26.15 2.34 -7.68
C PRO A 281 -27.39 3.25 -7.56
N ASP A 282 -28.59 2.72 -7.79
CA ASP A 282 -29.81 3.50 -7.68
C ASP A 282 -30.07 3.93 -6.23
N ARG A 283 -29.85 3.01 -5.28
CA ARG A 283 -29.97 3.35 -3.85
C ARG A 283 -28.89 4.33 -3.40
N ALA A 284 -27.65 4.16 -3.85
CA ALA A 284 -26.58 5.12 -3.57
C ALA A 284 -26.91 6.53 -4.09
N ARG A 285 -27.52 6.61 -5.28
CA ARG A 285 -27.99 7.89 -5.87
C ARG A 285 -29.10 8.53 -5.06
N GLU A 286 -30.06 7.75 -4.59
CA GLU A 286 -31.15 8.26 -3.72
C GLU A 286 -30.59 8.83 -2.42
N LEU A 287 -29.69 8.09 -1.75
CA LEU A 287 -29.09 8.52 -0.48
C LEU A 287 -28.25 9.78 -0.66
N SER A 288 -27.36 9.82 -1.64
CA SER A 288 -26.52 10.98 -1.91
C SER A 288 -27.34 12.21 -2.32
N SER A 289 -28.41 12.00 -3.10
CA SER A 289 -29.35 13.07 -3.47
C SER A 289 -30.14 13.60 -2.27
N SER A 290 -30.51 12.72 -1.34
CA SER A 290 -31.19 13.14 -0.10
C SER A 290 -30.30 14.07 0.73
N VAL A 291 -29.01 13.75 0.86
CA VAL A 291 -28.03 14.64 1.52
C VAL A 291 -27.86 15.95 0.76
N GLY A 292 -27.76 15.89 -0.58
CA GLY A 292 -27.66 17.08 -1.44
C GLY A 292 -28.89 18.01 -1.35
N ASN A 293 -30.09 17.48 -1.06
CA ASN A 293 -31.31 18.23 -0.85
C ASN A 293 -31.41 18.82 0.56
N ASN A 294 -30.59 18.37 1.51
CA ASN A 294 -30.55 18.82 2.89
C ASN A 294 -29.10 19.20 3.31
N PRO A 295 -28.46 20.18 2.64
CA PRO A 295 -27.06 20.50 2.85
C PRO A 295 -26.77 21.00 4.28
N GLU A 296 -27.72 21.70 4.92
CA GLU A 296 -27.53 22.19 6.30
C GLU A 296 -27.39 21.00 7.27
N GLU A 297 -28.25 19.98 7.14
CA GLU A 297 -28.18 18.78 7.98
C GLU A 297 -26.86 18.02 7.80
N ALA A 298 -26.35 17.92 6.55
CA ALA A 298 -25.07 17.31 6.28
C ALA A 298 -23.92 18.09 6.93
N ILE A 299 -23.95 19.41 6.86
CA ILE A 299 -22.96 20.29 7.49
C ILE A 299 -23.00 20.17 9.01
N ASP A 300 -24.20 20.15 9.60
CA ASP A 300 -24.37 19.96 11.04
C ASP A 300 -23.88 18.62 11.53
N ASN A 301 -24.13 17.54 10.76
CA ASN A 301 -23.59 16.21 11.02
C ASN A 301 -22.06 16.22 11.01
N LEU A 302 -21.43 16.79 9.98
CA LEU A 302 -19.97 16.84 9.86
C LEU A 302 -19.33 17.75 10.93
N ASN A 303 -19.95 18.86 11.27
CA ASN A 303 -19.51 19.68 12.40
C ASN A 303 -19.62 18.92 13.73
N ALA A 304 -20.66 18.11 13.91
CA ALA A 304 -20.80 17.24 15.08
C ALA A 304 -19.69 16.18 15.12
N ALA A 305 -19.29 15.60 13.97
CA ALA A 305 -18.16 14.68 13.89
C ALA A 305 -16.83 15.34 14.33
N VAL A 306 -16.57 16.58 13.89
CA VAL A 306 -15.40 17.36 14.32
C VAL A 306 -15.45 17.61 15.83
N LYS A 307 -16.61 18.07 16.35
CA LYS A 307 -16.82 18.32 17.79
C LYS A 307 -16.65 17.04 18.62
N TYR A 308 -17.14 15.90 18.10
CA TYR A 308 -16.99 14.62 18.77
C TYR A 308 -15.53 14.25 18.93
N LEU A 309 -14.73 14.29 17.83
CA LEU A 309 -13.29 14.04 17.90
C LEU A 309 -12.59 15.03 18.85
N ALA A 310 -12.92 16.32 18.79
CA ALA A 310 -12.35 17.35 19.66
C ALA A 310 -12.69 17.13 21.15
N SER A 311 -13.74 16.37 21.47
CA SER A 311 -14.15 16.05 22.85
C SER A 311 -13.43 14.84 23.45
N LEU A 312 -12.75 14.03 22.63
CA LEU A 312 -12.04 12.85 23.09
C LEU A 312 -10.78 13.26 23.89
N PRO A 313 -10.53 12.62 25.04
CA PRO A 313 -9.47 13.05 25.95
C PRO A 313 -8.05 12.85 25.39
N ASN A 314 -7.90 11.93 24.44
CA ASN A 314 -6.63 11.61 23.78
C ASN A 314 -6.40 12.39 22.47
N VAL A 315 -7.36 13.22 22.03
CA VAL A 315 -7.28 13.99 20.78
C VAL A 315 -6.82 15.42 21.03
N ASN A 316 -5.90 15.89 20.20
CA ASN A 316 -5.58 17.30 20.11
C ASN A 316 -6.64 18.04 19.26
N SER A 317 -7.53 18.78 19.89
CA SER A 317 -8.61 19.50 19.22
C SER A 317 -8.16 20.56 18.19
N SER A 318 -6.88 20.95 18.22
CA SER A 318 -6.29 21.86 17.21
C SER A 318 -5.65 21.13 16.03
N ARG A 319 -5.67 19.78 16.02
CA ARG A 319 -5.05 18.93 15.01
C ARG A 319 -6.07 17.97 14.41
N ILE A 320 -7.15 18.50 13.83
CA ILE A 320 -8.21 17.72 13.20
C ILE A 320 -8.28 18.06 11.72
N ALA A 321 -8.24 17.06 10.86
CA ALA A 321 -8.41 17.20 9.41
C ALA A 321 -9.71 16.57 8.93
N SER A 322 -10.12 16.93 7.71
CA SER A 322 -11.15 16.23 6.94
C SER A 322 -10.54 15.54 5.72
N LEU A 323 -11.07 14.38 5.35
CA LEU A 323 -10.69 13.63 4.17
C LEU A 323 -11.89 12.90 3.60
N GLY A 324 -12.10 13.00 2.28
CA GLY A 324 -13.21 12.31 1.63
C GLY A 324 -12.95 12.00 0.16
N TRP A 325 -13.69 11.01 -0.36
CA TRP A 325 -13.62 10.55 -1.74
C TRP A 325 -14.95 10.72 -2.46
N CYS A 326 -14.95 11.10 -3.74
CA CYS A 326 -16.14 11.26 -4.57
C CYS A 326 -17.18 12.20 -3.92
N PHE A 327 -18.37 11.71 -3.60
CA PHE A 327 -19.36 12.42 -2.80
C PHE A 327 -18.73 12.98 -1.51
N GLY A 328 -18.01 12.15 -0.76
CA GLY A 328 -17.33 12.57 0.48
C GLY A 328 -16.21 13.59 0.25
N GLY A 329 -15.56 13.59 -0.91
CA GLY A 329 -14.60 14.63 -1.29
C GLY A 329 -15.27 16.00 -1.42
N GLY A 330 -16.45 16.05 -2.06
CA GLY A 330 -17.27 17.24 -2.09
C GLY A 330 -17.74 17.66 -0.70
N GLN A 331 -18.15 16.73 0.15
CA GLN A 331 -18.57 17.00 1.53
C GLN A 331 -17.39 17.48 2.41
N SER A 332 -16.15 16.99 2.17
CA SER A 332 -14.95 17.49 2.84
C SER A 332 -14.70 18.98 2.54
N LEU A 333 -14.92 19.39 1.28
CA LEU A 333 -14.87 20.82 0.92
C LEU A 333 -16.03 21.61 1.55
N GLN A 334 -17.26 21.06 1.55
CA GLN A 334 -18.38 21.74 2.19
C GLN A 334 -18.17 21.92 3.70
N LEU A 335 -17.61 20.93 4.39
CA LEU A 335 -17.20 21.08 5.77
C LEU A 335 -16.16 22.20 5.92
N ALA A 336 -15.13 22.23 5.07
CA ALA A 336 -14.11 23.29 5.12
C ALA A 336 -14.66 24.69 4.92
N LEU A 337 -15.72 24.86 4.14
CA LEU A 337 -16.38 26.16 3.89
C LEU A 337 -17.34 26.60 5.00
N ASN A 338 -17.86 25.66 5.80
CA ASN A 338 -18.96 25.89 6.72
C ASN A 338 -18.68 25.40 8.15
N THR A 339 -17.45 24.97 8.45
CA THR A 339 -17.13 24.49 9.80
C THR A 339 -17.11 25.62 10.81
N GLU A 340 -17.63 25.33 12.00
CA GLU A 340 -17.57 26.22 13.17
C GLU A 340 -16.21 26.11 13.90
N THR A 341 -15.51 24.98 13.74
CA THR A 341 -14.22 24.70 14.36
C THR A 341 -13.15 24.64 13.28
N PRO A 342 -12.10 25.48 13.33
CA PRO A 342 -11.04 25.43 12.35
C PRO A 342 -10.42 24.02 12.23
N LEU A 343 -10.22 23.56 11.01
CA LEU A 343 -9.49 22.35 10.73
C LEU A 343 -7.98 22.64 10.61
N SER A 344 -7.15 21.61 10.70
CA SER A 344 -5.71 21.70 10.42
C SER A 344 -5.40 21.47 8.94
N ALA A 345 -6.22 20.68 8.25
CA ALA A 345 -6.09 20.35 6.85
C ALA A 345 -7.40 19.83 6.25
N THR A 346 -7.54 19.94 4.93
CA THR A 346 -8.67 19.37 4.18
C THR A 346 -8.12 18.58 2.99
N VAL A 347 -8.58 17.34 2.82
CA VAL A 347 -8.19 16.45 1.70
C VAL A 347 -9.43 16.10 0.88
N ILE A 348 -9.31 16.27 -0.43
CA ILE A 348 -10.39 16.10 -1.40
C ILE A 348 -9.92 15.15 -2.50
N TYR A 349 -10.51 13.96 -2.59
CA TYR A 349 -10.32 13.05 -3.71
C TYR A 349 -11.51 13.17 -4.66
N TYR A 350 -11.27 13.58 -5.89
CA TYR A 350 -12.26 13.65 -7.00
C TYR A 350 -13.68 14.03 -6.56
N GLY A 351 -13.79 14.99 -5.65
CA GLY A 351 -15.05 15.52 -5.15
C GLY A 351 -15.52 16.76 -5.90
N ASN A 352 -16.80 17.06 -5.80
CA ASN A 352 -17.38 18.29 -6.36
C ASN A 352 -16.67 19.52 -5.78
N LEU A 353 -16.35 20.48 -6.66
CA LEU A 353 -15.56 21.65 -6.33
C LEU A 353 -16.40 22.93 -6.33
N VAL A 354 -16.01 23.88 -5.47
CA VAL A 354 -16.43 25.28 -5.47
C VAL A 354 -15.29 26.12 -6.04
N THR A 355 -15.58 26.96 -7.01
CA THR A 355 -14.57 27.81 -7.68
C THR A 355 -14.76 29.31 -7.36
N ASP A 356 -15.72 29.66 -6.52
CA ASP A 356 -15.94 31.03 -6.06
C ASP A 356 -14.85 31.41 -5.05
N GLN A 357 -14.08 32.43 -5.41
CA GLN A 357 -12.97 32.94 -4.59
C GLN A 357 -13.44 33.45 -3.23
N THR A 358 -14.64 34.06 -3.13
CA THR A 358 -15.18 34.59 -1.87
C THR A 358 -15.49 33.46 -0.89
N GLU A 359 -16.05 32.36 -1.41
CA GLU A 359 -16.32 31.17 -0.62
C GLU A 359 -15.01 30.51 -0.15
N LEU A 360 -14.06 30.29 -1.07
CA LEU A 360 -12.79 29.66 -0.74
C LEU A 360 -11.92 30.48 0.21
N ALA A 361 -12.09 31.81 0.23
CA ALA A 361 -11.42 32.69 1.18
C ALA A 361 -11.83 32.44 2.66
N LYS A 362 -12.85 31.65 2.93
CA LYS A 362 -13.21 31.20 4.29
C LYS A 362 -12.22 30.17 4.84
N ILE A 363 -11.57 29.41 3.99
CA ILE A 363 -10.59 28.36 4.37
C ILE A 363 -9.29 29.03 4.83
N ARG A 364 -8.79 28.65 6.01
CA ARG A 364 -7.58 29.24 6.65
C ARG A 364 -6.46 28.22 6.86
N TRP A 365 -6.63 27.01 6.39
CA TRP A 365 -5.70 25.88 6.52
C TRP A 365 -5.40 25.26 5.16
N PRO A 366 -4.36 24.43 5.06
CA PRO A 366 -3.95 23.81 3.81
C PRO A 366 -5.00 22.87 3.23
N VAL A 367 -5.08 22.83 1.89
CA VAL A 367 -5.96 21.97 1.10
C VAL A 367 -5.14 21.06 0.20
N LEU A 368 -5.42 19.78 0.21
CA LEU A 368 -4.93 18.79 -0.75
C LEU A 368 -6.07 18.36 -1.67
N GLY A 369 -5.87 18.48 -2.98
CA GLY A 369 -6.78 18.01 -4.01
C GLY A 369 -6.15 16.91 -4.87
N ILE A 370 -6.89 15.84 -5.13
CA ILE A 370 -6.45 14.67 -5.87
C ILE A 370 -7.52 14.31 -6.91
N PHE A 371 -7.15 14.36 -8.20
CA PHE A 371 -8.09 14.24 -9.31
C PHE A 371 -7.50 13.38 -10.44
N GLY A 372 -8.35 12.89 -11.35
CA GLY A 372 -7.95 12.17 -12.55
C GLY A 372 -8.12 13.03 -13.81
N SER A 373 -7.22 12.90 -14.79
CA SER A 373 -7.28 13.67 -16.03
C SER A 373 -8.44 13.25 -16.94
N GLU A 374 -8.94 12.03 -16.79
CA GLU A 374 -10.07 11.49 -17.56
C GLU A 374 -11.40 11.51 -16.79
N ASP A 375 -11.45 12.21 -15.66
CA ASP A 375 -12.67 12.33 -14.85
C ASP A 375 -13.69 13.24 -15.55
N GLN A 376 -14.78 12.64 -16.07
CA GLN A 376 -15.87 13.35 -16.73
C GLN A 376 -16.80 14.08 -15.74
N SER A 377 -16.78 13.69 -14.46
CA SER A 377 -17.60 14.30 -13.40
C SER A 377 -16.93 15.55 -12.83
N ILE A 378 -15.59 15.52 -12.73
CA ILE A 378 -14.77 16.62 -12.24
C ILE A 378 -13.71 16.97 -13.29
N PRO A 379 -14.09 17.70 -14.35
CA PRO A 379 -13.18 18.02 -15.46
C PRO A 379 -11.94 18.79 -15.02
N VAL A 380 -10.81 18.56 -15.69
CA VAL A 380 -9.53 19.23 -15.41
C VAL A 380 -9.65 20.74 -15.39
N ASP A 381 -10.45 21.33 -16.29
CA ASP A 381 -10.70 22.78 -16.31
C ASP A 381 -11.31 23.28 -14.99
N THR A 382 -12.22 22.51 -14.37
CA THR A 382 -12.80 22.85 -13.07
C THR A 382 -11.76 22.72 -11.96
N VAL A 383 -10.88 21.72 -12.02
CA VAL A 383 -9.76 21.54 -11.07
C VAL A 383 -8.79 22.73 -11.16
N ASN A 384 -8.44 23.15 -12.38
CA ASN A 384 -7.56 24.31 -12.60
C ASN A 384 -8.20 25.62 -12.09
N GLN A 385 -9.51 25.79 -12.28
CA GLN A 385 -10.24 26.96 -11.75
C GLN A 385 -10.26 26.94 -10.21
N PHE A 386 -10.44 25.79 -9.60
CA PHE A 386 -10.39 25.61 -8.15
C PHE A 386 -9.01 25.97 -7.59
N GLU A 387 -7.94 25.43 -8.19
CA GLU A 387 -6.56 25.77 -7.79
C GLU A 387 -6.26 27.27 -7.93
N ALA A 388 -6.66 27.86 -9.05
CA ALA A 388 -6.50 29.30 -9.27
C ALA A 388 -7.27 30.14 -8.23
N ALA A 389 -8.48 29.75 -7.86
CA ALA A 389 -9.27 30.43 -6.87
C ALA A 389 -8.73 30.28 -5.43
N LEU A 390 -8.19 29.09 -5.07
CA LEU A 390 -7.46 28.88 -3.81
C LEU A 390 -6.23 29.78 -3.73
N ASN A 391 -5.43 29.84 -4.81
CA ASN A 391 -4.24 30.68 -4.89
C ASN A 391 -4.61 32.16 -4.76
N ALA A 392 -5.65 32.63 -5.45
CA ALA A 392 -6.16 34.00 -5.35
C ALA A 392 -6.68 34.36 -3.96
N SER A 393 -7.14 33.36 -3.19
CA SER A 393 -7.58 33.50 -1.80
C SER A 393 -6.46 33.35 -0.77
N ASN A 394 -5.19 33.17 -1.20
CA ASN A 394 -4.03 32.88 -0.36
C ASN A 394 -4.20 31.62 0.51
N VAL A 395 -4.96 30.61 0.06
CA VAL A 395 -5.07 29.32 0.70
C VAL A 395 -3.90 28.45 0.26
N THR A 396 -3.11 27.98 1.23
CA THR A 396 -2.05 26.99 0.95
C THR A 396 -2.67 25.73 0.37
N ASN A 397 -2.21 25.29 -0.80
CA ASN A 397 -2.79 24.12 -1.43
C ASN A 397 -1.74 23.27 -2.18
N LYS A 398 -2.11 22.01 -2.42
CA LYS A 398 -1.42 21.10 -3.34
C LYS A 398 -2.48 20.39 -4.16
N ILE A 399 -2.42 20.53 -5.47
CA ILE A 399 -3.36 19.89 -6.39
C ILE A 399 -2.59 18.90 -7.26
N TYR A 400 -3.06 17.66 -7.31
CA TYR A 400 -2.50 16.60 -8.13
C TYR A 400 -3.55 16.11 -9.12
N ILE A 401 -3.20 16.09 -10.39
CA ILE A 401 -4.01 15.53 -11.48
C ILE A 401 -3.25 14.33 -12.02
N TYR A 402 -3.83 13.15 -11.86
CA TYR A 402 -3.24 11.89 -12.32
C TYR A 402 -3.66 11.63 -13.76
N GLU A 403 -2.66 11.45 -14.64
CA GLU A 403 -2.85 11.25 -16.05
C GLU A 403 -3.45 9.87 -16.35
N GLY A 404 -4.41 9.80 -17.30
CA GLY A 404 -4.98 8.56 -17.78
C GLY A 404 -5.94 7.84 -16.83
N VAL A 405 -6.35 8.48 -15.71
CA VAL A 405 -7.31 7.89 -14.77
C VAL A 405 -8.57 8.73 -14.65
N GLY A 406 -9.70 8.03 -14.46
CA GLY A 406 -11.03 8.63 -14.35
C GLY A 406 -11.52 8.82 -12.93
N HIS A 407 -12.83 9.07 -12.81
CA HIS A 407 -13.50 9.20 -11.52
C HIS A 407 -13.36 7.94 -10.66
N ALA A 408 -13.20 8.11 -9.35
CA ALA A 408 -13.09 7.03 -8.37
C ALA A 408 -11.89 6.07 -8.60
N PHE A 409 -10.81 6.55 -9.21
CA PHE A 409 -9.62 5.74 -9.48
C PHE A 409 -8.97 5.16 -8.20
N ALA A 410 -9.21 5.77 -7.05
CA ALA A 410 -8.68 5.29 -5.76
C ALA A 410 -9.64 4.32 -5.04
N ASN A 411 -10.75 3.92 -5.67
CA ASN A 411 -11.67 2.93 -5.09
C ASN A 411 -11.30 1.50 -5.54
N PRO A 412 -10.76 0.64 -4.65
CA PRO A 412 -10.33 -0.71 -5.02
C PRO A 412 -11.48 -1.66 -5.40
N SER A 413 -12.73 -1.25 -5.16
CA SER A 413 -13.93 -2.04 -5.54
C SER A 413 -14.54 -1.57 -6.86
N GLY A 414 -14.05 -0.46 -7.45
CA GLY A 414 -14.59 0.13 -8.67
C GLY A 414 -13.87 -0.30 -9.95
N ASP A 415 -14.56 -0.22 -11.08
CA ASP A 415 -14.01 -0.57 -12.40
C ASP A 415 -12.87 0.36 -12.85
N ASN A 416 -12.84 1.58 -12.33
CA ASN A 416 -11.81 2.59 -12.65
C ASN A 416 -10.59 2.51 -11.72
N TYR A 417 -10.49 1.48 -10.87
CA TYR A 417 -9.41 1.39 -9.90
C TYR A 417 -8.04 1.39 -10.57
N ALA A 418 -7.22 2.38 -10.21
CA ALA A 418 -5.86 2.58 -10.66
C ALA A 418 -4.91 2.44 -9.44
N PRO A 419 -4.39 1.24 -9.18
CA PRO A 419 -3.68 0.94 -7.93
C PRO A 419 -2.37 1.71 -7.76
N GLU A 420 -1.69 2.09 -8.84
CA GLU A 420 -0.45 2.87 -8.78
C GLU A 420 -0.73 4.30 -8.35
N GLU A 421 -1.63 4.95 -9.07
CA GLU A 421 -2.05 6.32 -8.79
C GLU A 421 -2.70 6.42 -7.42
N THR A 422 -3.45 5.38 -7.02
CA THR A 422 -4.04 5.28 -5.67
C THR A 422 -2.96 5.21 -4.59
N ALA A 423 -1.92 4.39 -4.79
CA ALA A 423 -0.85 4.25 -3.82
C ALA A 423 -0.01 5.54 -3.70
N ASP A 424 0.31 6.18 -4.82
CA ASP A 424 1.03 7.45 -4.84
C ASP A 424 0.18 8.60 -4.25
N ALA A 425 -1.13 8.63 -4.55
CA ALA A 425 -2.07 9.58 -3.95
C ALA A 425 -2.17 9.39 -2.43
N TRP A 426 -2.17 8.15 -1.96
CA TRP A 426 -2.19 7.84 -0.53
C TRP A 426 -0.90 8.24 0.17
N GLU A 427 0.28 7.99 -0.43
CA GLU A 427 1.57 8.49 0.10
C GLU A 427 1.58 10.02 0.21
N LYS A 428 1.08 10.72 -0.80
CA LYS A 428 0.97 12.19 -0.78
C LYS A 428 0.00 12.67 0.29
N THR A 429 -1.09 11.95 0.51
CA THR A 429 -2.06 12.24 1.57
C THR A 429 -1.42 12.08 2.95
N LEU A 430 -0.72 10.97 3.21
CA LEU A 430 -0.03 10.76 4.48
C LEU A 430 1.07 11.80 4.73
N ALA A 431 1.86 12.13 3.71
CA ALA A 431 2.88 13.18 3.78
C ALA A 431 2.28 14.56 4.05
N PHE A 432 1.13 14.86 3.45
CA PHE A 432 0.41 16.12 3.68
C PHE A 432 -0.16 16.17 5.09
N LEU A 433 -0.87 15.14 5.54
CA LEU A 433 -1.41 15.07 6.90
C LEU A 433 -0.29 15.15 7.95
N SER A 434 0.82 14.42 7.80
CA SER A 434 1.95 14.48 8.74
C SER A 434 2.61 15.85 8.83
N THR A 435 2.45 16.70 7.80
CA THR A 435 3.02 18.05 7.77
C THR A 435 2.12 19.05 8.49
N TYR A 436 0.81 18.90 8.42
CA TYR A 436 -0.15 19.92 8.84
C TYR A 436 -1.07 19.50 9.99
N VAL A 437 -1.14 18.19 10.24
CA VAL A 437 -2.00 17.57 11.26
C VAL A 437 -1.17 16.72 12.23
#